data_8e47819ee20eb2d49c37007160a51f9f
#
_entry.id   8e47819ee20eb2d49c37007160a51f9f
#
_cell.length_a   1.000
_cell.length_b   1.000
_cell.length_c   1.000
_cell.angle_alpha   90.00
_cell.angle_beta   90.00
_cell.angle_gamma   90.00
#
_symmetry.space_group_name_H-M   'P 1'
#
loop_
_entity.id
_entity.type
_entity.pdbx_description
1 polymer ?
#
loop_
_entity_poly.entity_id
_entity_poly.type
_entity_poly.pdbx_seq_one_letter_code
_entity_poly.pdbx_strand_id
1 'polypeptide(L)'
;RDFCLSRGLGDVYKRQTPDASDADVLQQYGNVLAELGFTLEPFGRNDYILRGVPAQLDAADALPALEEICAQLRHGAHMDAQSVRDEVLKTVACKAAIKAGWQTEPEELLRLADAVCAGEVKYCPHGRPVAVTLTRRELDKLFKRIV
;
A
#
# COMPACT_ATOMS: atom_id res chain seq x y z
N ARG A 1 3.17 -20.60 -14.95
CA ARG A 1 3.87 -19.30 -14.78
C ARG A 1 3.78 -19.00 -13.30
N ASP A 2 4.90 -19.23 -12.59
CA ASP A 2 5.02 -18.92 -11.18
C ASP A 2 4.96 -17.40 -11.03
N PHE A 3 3.84 -16.92 -10.53
CA PHE A 3 3.70 -15.55 -10.09
C PHE A 3 4.59 -15.41 -8.85
N CYS A 4 5.74 -14.77 -8.99
CA CYS A 4 6.57 -14.43 -7.85
C CYS A 4 5.82 -13.38 -7.02
N LEU A 5 5.07 -13.84 -6.01
CA LEU A 5 4.23 -13.01 -5.15
C LEU A 5 5.06 -12.13 -4.20
N SER A 6 6.35 -12.41 -4.05
CA SER A 6 7.21 -11.69 -3.13
C SER A 6 8.58 -11.37 -3.74
N ARG A 7 9.15 -10.24 -3.34
CA ARG A 7 10.52 -9.84 -3.62
C ARG A 7 11.34 -10.03 -2.35
N GLY A 8 12.42 -10.79 -2.43
CA GLY A 8 13.40 -10.86 -1.35
C GLY A 8 14.10 -9.50 -1.17
N LEU A 9 14.27 -9.06 0.06
CA LEU A 9 14.96 -7.81 0.40
C LEU A 9 16.49 -7.94 0.35
N GLY A 10 17.03 -9.08 -0.14
CA GLY A 10 18.45 -9.40 -0.14
C GLY A 10 18.99 -9.56 1.27
N ASP A 11 20.28 -9.29 1.47
CA ASP A 11 20.92 -9.36 2.80
C ASP A 11 20.60 -8.17 3.73
N VAL A 12 19.72 -7.28 3.31
CA VAL A 12 19.31 -6.12 4.11
C VAL A 12 18.25 -6.56 5.12
N TYR A 13 18.71 -7.00 6.27
CA TYR A 13 17.88 -7.30 7.43
C TYR A 13 17.31 -6.00 8.00
N LYS A 14 16.05 -5.70 7.74
CA LYS A 14 15.34 -4.68 8.52
C LYS A 14 14.79 -5.35 9.77
N ARG A 15 15.56 -5.26 10.86
CA ARG A 15 15.07 -5.62 12.19
C ARG A 15 14.00 -4.60 12.57
N GLN A 16 12.83 -5.10 12.91
CA GLN A 16 11.76 -4.33 13.48
C GLN A 16 11.56 -4.79 14.92
N THR A 17 11.53 -3.82 15.84
CA THR A 17 11.05 -4.03 17.20
C THR A 17 9.63 -3.43 17.23
N PRO A 18 8.59 -4.21 16.89
CA PRO A 18 7.23 -3.73 16.95
C PRO A 18 6.86 -3.49 18.42
N ASP A 19 5.94 -2.56 18.65
CA ASP A 19 5.27 -2.48 19.95
C ASP A 19 4.66 -3.84 20.29
N ALA A 20 4.50 -4.14 21.58
CA ALA A 20 3.93 -5.42 22.01
C ALA A 20 2.58 -5.72 21.31
N SER A 21 1.80 -4.68 21.03
CA SER A 21 0.54 -4.75 20.29
C SER A 21 0.71 -5.11 18.80
N ASP A 22 1.83 -4.76 18.16
CA ASP A 22 2.12 -5.14 16.78
C ASP A 22 2.58 -6.59 16.68
N ALA A 23 3.32 -7.07 17.68
CA ALA A 23 3.72 -8.46 17.75
C ALA A 23 2.50 -9.41 17.79
N ASP A 24 1.46 -9.04 18.55
CA ASP A 24 0.20 -9.79 18.61
C ASP A 24 -0.50 -9.82 17.25
N VAL A 25 -0.54 -8.69 16.54
CA VAL A 25 -1.11 -8.59 15.18
C VAL A 25 -0.34 -9.47 14.20
N LEU A 26 1.00 -9.40 14.22
CA LEU A 26 1.85 -10.20 13.35
C LEU A 26 1.71 -11.70 13.63
N GLN A 27 1.55 -12.10 14.89
CA GLN A 27 1.30 -13.47 15.28
C GLN A 27 -0.09 -13.95 14.81
N GLN A 28 -1.11 -13.11 14.97
CA GLN A 28 -2.49 -13.46 14.62
C GLN A 28 -2.69 -13.56 13.11
N TYR A 29 -2.15 -12.62 12.33
CA TYR A 29 -2.41 -12.48 10.90
C TYR A 29 -1.21 -12.85 10.01
N GLY A 30 -0.14 -13.40 10.59
CA GLY A 30 1.09 -13.74 9.88
C GLY A 30 0.88 -14.64 8.66
N ASN A 31 -0.05 -15.60 8.73
CA ASN A 31 -0.38 -16.47 7.60
C ASN A 31 -0.97 -15.68 6.43
N VAL A 32 -1.89 -14.75 6.70
CA VAL A 32 -2.51 -13.90 5.66
C VAL A 32 -1.48 -12.98 5.04
N LEU A 33 -0.60 -12.40 5.86
CA LEU A 33 0.51 -11.57 5.39
C LEU A 33 1.47 -12.37 4.50
N ALA A 34 1.78 -13.62 4.87
CA ALA A 34 2.64 -14.50 4.08
C ALA A 34 2.01 -14.85 2.72
N GLU A 35 0.71 -15.13 2.66
CA GLU A 35 -0.03 -15.36 1.41
C GLU A 35 0.01 -14.12 0.48
N LEU A 36 0.11 -12.93 1.04
CA LEU A 36 0.19 -11.67 0.31
C LEU A 36 1.63 -11.21 0.00
N GLY A 37 2.62 -12.05 0.33
CA GLY A 37 4.01 -11.85 -0.05
C GLY A 37 4.90 -11.22 1.01
N PHE A 38 4.41 -10.97 2.23
CA PHE A 38 5.25 -10.56 3.35
C PHE A 38 5.89 -11.78 4.00
N THR A 39 7.20 -11.84 4.00
CA THR A 39 7.95 -12.91 4.69
C THR A 39 8.51 -12.37 6.00
N LEU A 40 7.92 -12.80 7.10
CA LEU A 40 8.27 -12.40 8.45
C LEU A 40 8.91 -13.57 9.20
N GLU A 41 10.06 -13.34 9.79
CA GLU A 41 10.79 -14.32 10.62
C GLU A 41 10.83 -13.81 12.06
N PRO A 42 10.31 -14.58 13.04
CA PRO A 42 10.42 -14.22 14.45
C PRO A 42 11.89 -14.12 14.88
N PHE A 43 12.24 -13.07 15.62
CA PHE A 43 13.59 -12.86 16.14
C PHE A 43 13.52 -12.40 17.60
N GLY A 44 13.76 -13.34 18.51
CA GLY A 44 13.64 -13.04 19.94
C GLY A 44 12.20 -13.13 20.46
N ARG A 45 11.85 -12.29 21.44
CA ARG A 45 10.54 -12.35 22.11
C ARG A 45 9.45 -11.62 21.34
N ASN A 46 9.73 -10.42 20.87
CA ASN A 46 8.75 -9.53 20.23
C ASN A 46 9.27 -8.93 18.92
N ASP A 47 10.47 -9.28 18.49
CA ASP A 47 11.08 -8.77 17.28
C ASP A 47 10.74 -9.66 16.08
N TYR A 48 10.67 -9.06 14.92
CA TYR A 48 10.51 -9.74 13.64
C TYR A 48 11.53 -9.22 12.63
N ILE A 49 11.99 -10.10 11.77
CA ILE A 49 12.80 -9.73 10.60
C ILE A 49 11.93 -9.80 9.37
N LEU A 50 11.81 -8.70 8.65
CA LEU A 50 11.13 -8.66 7.36
C LEU A 50 12.11 -9.10 6.27
N ARG A 51 11.90 -10.31 5.73
CA ARG A 51 12.73 -10.96 4.71
C ARG A 51 12.25 -10.70 3.29
N GLY A 52 10.96 -10.54 3.12
CA GLY A 52 10.35 -10.34 1.81
C GLY A 52 9.09 -9.49 1.89
N VAL A 53 8.79 -8.83 0.78
CA VAL A 53 7.60 -8.00 0.59
C VAL A 53 6.94 -8.33 -0.75
N PRO A 54 5.66 -7.97 -0.95
CA PRO A 54 5.02 -8.07 -2.26
C PRO A 54 5.88 -7.46 -3.37
N ALA A 55 5.93 -8.10 -4.54
CA ALA A 55 6.79 -7.69 -5.65
C ALA A 55 6.52 -6.25 -6.14
N GLN A 56 5.30 -5.76 -5.92
CA GLN A 56 4.86 -4.42 -6.28
C GLN A 56 5.38 -3.33 -5.32
N LEU A 57 5.88 -3.72 -4.15
CA LEU A 57 6.29 -2.78 -3.11
C LEU A 57 7.79 -2.56 -3.14
N ASP A 58 8.21 -1.31 -3.15
CA ASP A 58 9.64 -0.97 -3.06
C ASP A 58 10.19 -1.22 -1.65
N ALA A 59 11.48 -1.56 -1.58
CA ALA A 59 12.17 -1.82 -0.31
C ALA A 59 12.09 -0.63 0.65
N ALA A 60 12.06 0.60 0.13
CA ALA A 60 11.93 1.81 0.94
C ALA A 60 10.55 1.95 1.59
N ASP A 61 9.49 1.48 0.91
CA ASP A 61 8.11 1.52 1.39
C ASP A 61 7.73 0.27 2.21
N ALA A 62 8.59 -0.75 2.26
CA ALA A 62 8.34 -2.04 2.91
C ALA A 62 7.96 -1.91 4.38
N LEU A 63 8.80 -1.23 5.15
CA LEU A 63 8.59 -1.05 6.58
C LEU A 63 7.43 -0.10 6.89
N PRO A 64 7.34 1.08 6.25
CA PRO A 64 6.17 1.96 6.41
C PRO A 64 4.84 1.30 6.04
N ALA A 65 4.82 0.38 5.06
CA ALA A 65 3.61 -0.37 4.72
C ALA A 65 3.22 -1.34 5.83
N LEU A 66 4.18 -2.09 6.36
CA LEU A 66 3.92 -3.05 7.45
C LEU A 66 3.43 -2.35 8.72
N GLU A 67 4.03 -1.22 9.10
CA GLU A 67 3.61 -0.40 10.23
C GLU A 67 2.18 0.12 10.08
N GLU A 68 1.84 0.61 8.88
CA GLU A 68 0.48 1.07 8.57
C GLU A 68 -0.53 -0.09 8.63
N ILE A 69 -0.19 -1.26 8.08
CA ILE A 69 -1.02 -2.47 8.16
C ILE A 69 -1.25 -2.87 9.63
N CYS A 70 -0.20 -2.94 10.43
CA CYS A 70 -0.31 -3.26 11.86
C CYS A 70 -1.21 -2.27 12.59
N ALA A 71 -1.07 -0.97 12.31
CA ALA A 71 -1.90 0.07 12.92
C ALA A 71 -3.39 -0.11 12.54
N GLN A 72 -3.69 -0.40 11.28
CA GLN A 72 -5.06 -0.62 10.81
C GLN A 72 -5.68 -1.88 11.45
N LEU A 73 -4.93 -2.98 11.49
CA LEU A 73 -5.40 -4.25 12.06
C LEU A 73 -5.60 -4.19 13.58
N ARG A 74 -4.85 -3.35 14.30
CA ARG A 74 -5.07 -3.11 15.74
C ARG A 74 -6.42 -2.44 16.02
N HIS A 75 -6.84 -1.52 15.15
CA HIS A 75 -8.10 -0.80 15.30
C HIS A 75 -9.32 -1.62 14.87
N GLY A 76 -9.12 -2.66 14.05
CA GLY A 76 -10.15 -3.57 13.60
C GLY A 76 -10.34 -4.74 14.57
N ALA A 77 -11.20 -4.59 15.58
CA ALA A 77 -11.49 -5.69 16.50
C ALA A 77 -12.06 -6.91 15.73
N HIS A 78 -11.34 -8.03 15.73
CA HIS A 78 -11.73 -9.32 15.14
C HIS A 78 -12.18 -9.27 13.67
N MET A 79 -11.28 -8.80 12.81
CA MET A 79 -11.51 -8.87 11.36
C MET A 79 -11.41 -10.32 10.88
N ASP A 80 -12.30 -10.71 9.96
CA ASP A 80 -12.18 -11.98 9.26
C ASP A 80 -10.99 -11.95 8.25
N ALA A 81 -10.54 -13.12 7.81
CA ALA A 81 -9.37 -13.22 6.93
C ALA A 81 -9.55 -12.46 5.61
N GLN A 82 -10.77 -12.32 5.08
CA GLN A 82 -11.02 -11.59 3.86
C GLN A 82 -10.89 -10.08 4.08
N SER A 83 -11.45 -9.56 5.15
CA SER A 83 -11.30 -8.15 5.53
C SER A 83 -9.84 -7.77 5.76
N VAL A 84 -9.05 -8.66 6.39
CA VAL A 84 -7.60 -8.46 6.56
C VAL A 84 -6.89 -8.41 5.21
N ARG A 85 -7.20 -9.34 4.29
CA ARG A 85 -6.64 -9.32 2.93
C ARG A 85 -6.93 -8.01 2.22
N ASP A 86 -8.17 -7.55 2.29
CA ASP A 86 -8.60 -6.32 1.64
C ASP A 86 -7.84 -5.09 2.18
N GLU A 87 -7.65 -4.98 3.50
CA GLU A 87 -6.90 -3.88 4.11
C GLU A 87 -5.41 -3.93 3.73
N VAL A 88 -4.79 -5.10 3.75
CA VAL A 88 -3.39 -5.28 3.31
C VAL A 88 -3.24 -4.90 1.85
N LEU A 89 -4.13 -5.37 0.97
CA LEU A 89 -4.09 -5.05 -0.46
C LEU A 89 -4.30 -3.55 -0.73
N LYS A 90 -5.19 -2.88 -0.01
CA LYS A 90 -5.38 -1.42 -0.10
C LYS A 90 -4.09 -0.67 0.23
N THR A 91 -3.43 -1.05 1.32
CA THR A 91 -2.18 -0.41 1.75
C THR A 91 -1.06 -0.66 0.74
N VAL A 92 -0.88 -1.91 0.28
CA VAL A 92 0.11 -2.26 -0.74
C VAL A 92 -0.15 -1.47 -2.03
N ALA A 93 -1.39 -1.45 -2.53
CA ALA A 93 -1.75 -0.72 -3.74
C ALA A 93 -1.46 0.78 -3.64
N CYS A 94 -1.75 1.40 -2.48
CA CYS A 94 -1.46 2.82 -2.28
C CYS A 94 0.05 3.12 -2.17
N LYS A 95 0.83 2.24 -1.56
CA LYS A 95 2.29 2.39 -1.47
C LYS A 95 2.97 2.14 -2.81
N ALA A 96 2.49 1.19 -3.59
CA ALA A 96 3.00 0.86 -4.92
C ALA A 96 2.53 1.82 -6.03
N ALA A 97 1.55 2.68 -5.76
CA ALA A 97 1.06 3.64 -6.74
C ALA A 97 2.13 4.66 -7.16
N ILE A 98 2.08 5.06 -8.43
CA ILE A 98 2.92 6.13 -8.97
C ILE A 98 2.68 7.41 -8.17
N LYS A 99 3.75 7.98 -7.64
CA LYS A 99 3.71 9.21 -6.83
C LYS A 99 4.13 10.42 -7.64
N ALA A 100 3.62 11.59 -7.26
CA ALA A 100 4.02 12.85 -7.90
C ALA A 100 5.55 13.04 -7.83
N GLY A 101 6.14 13.43 -8.96
CA GLY A 101 7.59 13.64 -9.09
C GLY A 101 8.40 12.38 -9.42
N TRP A 102 7.77 11.21 -9.53
CA TRP A 102 8.45 10.02 -10.04
C TRP A 102 8.66 10.11 -11.54
N GLN A 103 9.81 9.62 -11.99
CA GLN A 103 10.08 9.42 -13.40
C GLN A 103 9.44 8.10 -13.81
N THR A 104 8.35 8.19 -14.57
CA THR A 104 7.60 7.06 -15.09
C THR A 104 7.65 7.10 -16.61
N GLU A 105 7.69 5.95 -17.26
CA GLU A 105 7.70 5.86 -18.72
C GLU A 105 6.43 6.50 -19.32
N PRO A 106 6.57 7.32 -20.38
CA PRO A 106 5.43 8.04 -20.98
C PRO A 106 4.28 7.12 -21.40
N GLU A 107 4.58 5.91 -21.87
CA GLU A 107 3.57 4.94 -22.26
C GLU A 107 2.73 4.45 -21.07
N GLU A 108 3.33 4.29 -19.91
CA GLU A 108 2.63 3.89 -18.68
C GLU A 108 1.72 5.02 -18.18
N LEU A 109 2.22 6.26 -18.23
CA LEU A 109 1.42 7.44 -17.87
C LEU A 109 0.21 7.62 -18.81
N LEU A 110 0.39 7.39 -20.11
CA LEU A 110 -0.71 7.46 -21.08
C LEU A 110 -1.77 6.40 -20.80
N ARG A 111 -1.37 5.14 -20.56
CA ARG A 111 -2.33 4.07 -20.20
C ARG A 111 -3.12 4.41 -18.93
N LEU A 112 -2.44 4.95 -17.92
CA LEU A 112 -3.10 5.37 -16.69
C LEU A 112 -4.09 6.52 -16.95
N ALA A 113 -3.67 7.53 -17.71
CA ALA A 113 -4.53 8.65 -18.09
C ALA A 113 -5.76 8.17 -18.88
N ASP A 114 -5.59 7.29 -19.84
CA ASP A 114 -6.68 6.72 -20.64
C ASP A 114 -7.68 5.96 -19.76
N ALA A 115 -7.22 5.11 -18.82
CA ALA A 115 -8.08 4.39 -17.88
C ALA A 115 -8.88 5.35 -16.97
N VAL A 116 -8.25 6.43 -16.49
CA VAL A 116 -8.93 7.46 -15.69
C VAL A 116 -9.95 8.23 -16.53
N CYS A 117 -9.58 8.64 -17.75
CA CYS A 117 -10.48 9.36 -18.67
C CYS A 117 -11.65 8.48 -19.13
N ALA A 118 -11.43 7.18 -19.34
CA ALA A 118 -12.50 6.23 -19.65
C ALA A 118 -13.42 5.95 -18.45
N GLY A 119 -13.05 6.40 -17.25
CA GLY A 119 -13.81 6.18 -16.03
C GLY A 119 -13.73 4.76 -15.48
N GLU A 120 -12.74 3.98 -15.91
CA GLU A 120 -12.46 2.64 -15.41
C GLU A 120 -12.00 2.67 -13.95
N VAL A 121 -11.25 3.72 -13.58
CA VAL A 121 -10.77 3.96 -12.22
C VAL A 121 -11.27 5.31 -11.75
N LYS A 122 -12.16 5.32 -10.76
CA LYS A 122 -12.77 6.54 -10.21
C LYS A 122 -12.25 6.89 -8.82
N TYR A 123 -11.94 5.87 -8.03
CA TYR A 123 -11.52 6.01 -6.64
C TYR A 123 -10.31 5.15 -6.36
N CYS A 124 -9.43 5.62 -5.48
CA CYS A 124 -8.38 4.77 -4.93
C CYS A 124 -9.00 3.75 -3.96
N PRO A 125 -8.26 2.71 -3.55
CA PRO A 125 -8.75 1.69 -2.61
C PRO A 125 -9.27 2.25 -1.27
N HIS A 126 -8.82 3.45 -0.86
CA HIS A 126 -9.29 4.16 0.33
C HIS A 126 -10.48 5.12 0.07
N GLY A 127 -11.10 5.05 -1.12
CA GLY A 127 -12.28 5.84 -1.47
C GLY A 127 -12.02 7.30 -1.87
N ARG A 128 -10.75 7.71 -2.05
CA ARG A 128 -10.43 9.06 -2.53
C ARG A 128 -10.57 9.12 -4.06
N PRO A 129 -11.16 10.18 -4.65
CA PRO A 129 -11.24 10.31 -6.10
C PRO A 129 -9.83 10.41 -6.69
N VAL A 130 -9.59 9.68 -7.79
CA VAL A 130 -8.31 9.70 -8.52
C VAL A 130 -8.20 10.90 -9.47
N ALA A 131 -9.33 11.50 -9.84
CA ALA A 131 -9.41 12.70 -10.65
C ALA A 131 -10.60 13.56 -10.23
N VAL A 132 -10.47 14.87 -10.40
CA VAL A 132 -11.54 15.85 -10.24
C VAL A 132 -11.61 16.72 -11.48
N THR A 133 -12.81 17.04 -11.93
CA THR A 133 -13.03 17.96 -13.06
C THR A 133 -13.33 19.35 -12.53
N LEU A 134 -12.56 20.32 -12.97
CA LEU A 134 -12.81 21.74 -12.71
C LEU A 134 -13.23 22.42 -14.00
N THR A 135 -14.37 23.10 -13.97
CA THR A 135 -14.77 23.99 -15.08
C THR A 135 -13.87 25.23 -15.09
N ARG A 136 -13.72 25.84 -16.27
CA ARG A 136 -12.98 27.10 -16.39
C ARG A 136 -13.50 28.18 -15.44
N ARG A 137 -14.82 28.25 -15.24
CA ARG A 137 -15.44 29.21 -14.33
C ARG A 137 -15.05 28.98 -12.88
N GLU A 138 -15.00 27.70 -12.43
CA GLU A 138 -14.54 27.35 -11.09
C GLU A 138 -13.07 27.70 -10.91
N LEU A 139 -12.24 27.41 -11.91
CA LEU A 139 -10.83 27.79 -11.90
C LEU A 139 -10.65 29.30 -11.79
N ASP A 140 -11.37 30.07 -12.62
CA ASP A 140 -11.32 31.54 -12.59
C ASP A 140 -11.78 32.12 -11.24
N LYS A 141 -12.78 31.50 -10.58
CA LYS A 141 -13.17 31.84 -9.20
C LYS A 141 -12.08 31.57 -8.19
N LEU A 142 -11.41 30.42 -8.26
CA LEU A 142 -10.29 30.08 -7.37
C LEU A 142 -9.16 31.12 -7.47
N PHE A 143 -8.89 31.62 -8.67
CA PHE A 143 -7.92 32.69 -8.91
C PHE A 143 -8.49 34.12 -8.72
N LYS A 144 -9.72 34.24 -8.20
CA LYS A 144 -10.40 35.53 -7.99
C LYS A 144 -10.47 36.41 -9.26
N ARG A 145 -10.54 35.80 -10.45
CA ARG A 145 -10.66 36.51 -11.73
C ARG A 145 -12.10 36.86 -12.06
N ILE A 146 -13.03 36.13 -11.48
CA ILE A 146 -14.48 36.40 -11.55
C ILE A 146 -15.08 36.25 -10.14
N VAL A 147 -16.15 36.99 -9.87
CA VAL A 147 -16.90 36.91 -8.61
C VAL A 147 -17.99 35.85 -8.68
#